data_89188bd74ba0bb0657bd9def91738d1c
#
_entry.id   89188bd74ba0bb0657bd9def91738d1c
#
_cell.length_a   1.000
_cell.length_b   1.000
_cell.length_c   1.000
_cell.angle_alpha   90.00
_cell.angle_beta   90.00
_cell.angle_gamma   90.00
#
_symmetry.space_group_name_H-M   'P 1'
#
loop_
_entity.id
_entity.type
_entity.pdbx_description
1 polymer ?
#
loop_
_entity_poly.entity_id
_entity_poly.type
_entity_poly.pdbx_seq_one_letter_code
_entity_poly.pdbx_strand_id
1 'polypeptide(L)'
;MNHLEQLVAKWHEYRGYFVRRNVHVGKRIGGGYECELDVVAFHPGLKHLVHIGPSMDANSWNKREERYSKKFGAGRKFIPKLFDGLDVPIDIDQIALFGLGSRANYPKIGGGRVMLMSDLLLDITADLRTKRIEKEAVSEQFPLLRTIQFMCQHEKILAR
;
A
#
# COMPACT_ATOMS: atom_id res chain seq x y z
N MET A 1 -10.01 6.40 7.07
CA MET A 1 -8.94 5.41 6.82
C MET A 1 -9.42 4.03 7.24
N ASN A 2 -9.44 3.10 6.32
CA ASN A 2 -9.83 1.73 6.63
C ASN A 2 -8.65 0.92 7.19
N HIS A 3 -8.95 -0.28 7.70
CA HIS A 3 -7.94 -1.16 8.30
C HIS A 3 -6.81 -1.53 7.31
N LEU A 4 -7.16 -1.80 6.05
CA LEU A 4 -6.20 -2.21 5.03
C LEU A 4 -5.23 -1.06 4.68
N GLU A 5 -5.73 0.16 4.60
CA GLU A 5 -4.88 1.35 4.41
C GLU A 5 -3.89 1.53 5.56
N GLN A 6 -4.34 1.29 6.81
CA GLN A 6 -3.46 1.36 7.99
C GLN A 6 -2.35 0.31 7.92
N LEU A 7 -2.69 -0.93 7.61
CA LEU A 7 -1.71 -2.01 7.51
C LEU A 7 -0.66 -1.71 6.42
N VAL A 8 -1.10 -1.30 5.24
CA VAL A 8 -0.22 -0.94 4.11
C VAL A 8 0.71 0.21 4.48
N ALA A 9 0.17 1.28 5.06
CA ALA A 9 0.96 2.43 5.46
C ALA A 9 2.01 2.05 6.51
N LYS A 10 1.61 1.30 7.53
CA LYS A 10 2.51 0.85 8.59
C LYS A 10 3.57 -0.13 8.10
N TRP A 11 3.22 -1.01 7.17
CA TRP A 11 4.19 -1.89 6.54
C TRP A 11 5.28 -1.12 5.80
N HIS A 12 4.90 -0.09 5.04
CA HIS A 12 5.87 0.73 4.32
C HIS A 12 6.70 1.60 5.28
N GLU A 13 6.09 2.24 6.29
CA GLU A 13 6.82 2.97 7.33
C GLU A 13 7.88 2.08 8.02
N TYR A 14 7.50 0.86 8.40
CA TYR A 14 8.39 -0.13 9.00
C TYR A 14 9.58 -0.48 8.11
N ARG A 15 9.38 -0.54 6.79
CA ARG A 15 10.42 -0.81 5.80
C ARG A 15 11.28 0.40 5.44
N GLY A 16 11.07 1.54 6.06
CA GLY A 16 11.89 2.74 5.86
C GLY A 16 11.38 3.69 4.77
N TYR A 17 10.13 3.55 4.32
CA TYR A 17 9.52 4.51 3.41
C TYR A 17 9.04 5.75 4.14
N PHE A 18 9.18 6.91 3.52
CA PHE A 18 8.41 8.10 3.86
C PHE A 18 7.00 7.94 3.30
N VAL A 19 6.01 7.92 4.18
CA VAL A 19 4.62 7.62 3.81
C VAL A 19 3.73 8.84 3.99
N ARG A 20 2.95 9.14 2.95
CA ARG A 20 1.84 10.10 3.00
C ARG A 20 0.53 9.37 2.78
N ARG A 21 -0.48 9.73 3.58
CA ARG A 21 -1.80 9.11 3.56
C ARG A 21 -2.89 10.12 3.29
N ASN A 22 -3.97 9.69 2.64
CA ASN A 22 -5.15 10.50 2.38
C ASN A 22 -4.80 11.85 1.76
N VAL A 23 -3.97 11.81 0.70
CA VAL A 23 -3.45 13.01 0.07
C VAL A 23 -4.45 13.55 -0.95
N HIS A 24 -5.03 14.70 -0.64
CA HIS A 24 -5.91 15.39 -1.59
C HIS A 24 -5.08 16.09 -2.66
N VAL A 25 -5.39 15.81 -3.92
CA VAL A 25 -4.68 16.35 -5.08
C VAL A 25 -5.62 17.02 -6.09
N GLY A 26 -5.08 17.94 -6.88
CA GLY A 26 -5.84 18.64 -7.89
C GLY A 26 -6.86 19.62 -7.29
N LYS A 27 -6.39 20.60 -6.50
CA LYS A 27 -7.26 21.64 -5.92
C LYS A 27 -8.04 22.37 -7.02
N ARG A 28 -9.36 22.42 -6.90
CA ARG A 28 -10.26 23.09 -7.85
C ARG A 28 -10.47 24.55 -7.47
N ILE A 29 -10.68 25.41 -8.48
CA ILE A 29 -10.95 26.84 -8.27
C ILE A 29 -12.22 27.07 -7.45
N GLY A 30 -13.26 26.27 -7.71
CA GLY A 30 -14.55 26.32 -6.98
C GLY A 30 -14.56 25.57 -5.64
N GLY A 31 -13.42 25.11 -5.14
CA GLY A 31 -13.28 24.32 -3.94
C GLY A 31 -13.24 22.81 -4.18
N GLY A 32 -12.75 22.08 -3.19
CA GLY A 32 -12.55 20.63 -3.28
C GLY A 32 -11.32 20.23 -4.10
N TYR A 33 -11.20 18.92 -4.33
CA TYR A 33 -10.05 18.30 -5.00
C TYR A 33 -10.50 17.34 -6.11
N GLU A 34 -9.63 17.06 -7.05
CA GLU A 34 -9.90 16.11 -8.13
C GLU A 34 -9.94 14.66 -7.61
N CYS A 35 -9.04 14.34 -6.69
CA CYS A 35 -8.89 12.99 -6.17
C CYS A 35 -8.23 12.98 -4.78
N GLU A 36 -8.48 11.91 -4.03
CA GLU A 36 -7.73 11.54 -2.83
C GLU A 36 -6.89 10.30 -3.15
N LEU A 37 -5.59 10.37 -2.81
CA LEU A 37 -4.65 9.27 -2.93
C LEU A 37 -4.49 8.62 -1.55
N ASP A 38 -4.79 7.33 -1.45
CA ASP A 38 -4.88 6.65 -0.14
C ASP A 38 -3.50 6.53 0.53
N VAL A 39 -2.55 5.92 -0.16
CA VAL A 39 -1.17 5.75 0.35
C VAL A 39 -0.18 6.06 -0.77
N VAL A 40 0.71 6.99 -0.51
CA VAL A 40 1.87 7.30 -1.37
C VAL A 40 3.13 7.19 -0.53
N ALA A 41 4.11 6.43 -0.98
CA ALA A 41 5.32 6.18 -0.22
C ALA A 41 6.58 6.19 -1.09
N PHE A 42 7.69 6.70 -0.53
CA PHE A 42 8.97 6.78 -1.20
C PHE A 42 10.10 6.25 -0.31
N HIS A 43 10.90 5.34 -0.85
CA HIS A 43 12.10 4.84 -0.19
C HIS A 43 13.34 5.40 -0.88
N PRO A 44 14.09 6.32 -0.25
CA PRO A 44 15.24 6.98 -0.89
C PRO A 44 16.36 6.00 -1.26
N GLY A 45 16.67 5.07 -0.37
CA GLY A 45 17.74 4.09 -0.59
C GLY A 45 17.46 3.11 -1.72
N LEU A 46 16.21 2.68 -1.88
CA LEU A 46 15.78 1.79 -2.96
C LEU A 46 15.38 2.57 -4.22
N LYS A 47 15.25 3.87 -4.14
CA LYS A 47 14.68 4.73 -5.20
C LYS A 47 13.34 4.18 -5.70
N HIS A 48 12.49 3.77 -4.77
CA HIS A 48 11.18 3.17 -5.05
C HIS A 48 10.07 4.10 -4.62
N LEU A 49 9.29 4.57 -5.59
CA LEU A 49 8.10 5.39 -5.39
C LEU A 49 6.86 4.55 -5.67
N VAL A 50 5.98 4.42 -4.68
CA VAL A 50 4.80 3.57 -4.76
C VAL A 50 3.54 4.36 -4.46
N HIS A 51 2.47 4.04 -5.20
CA HIS A 51 1.12 4.55 -4.98
C HIS A 51 0.18 3.37 -4.83
N ILE A 52 -0.41 3.21 -3.65
CA ILE A 52 -1.25 2.06 -3.33
C ILE A 52 -2.68 2.54 -3.08
N GLY A 53 -3.62 1.93 -3.77
CA GLY A 53 -5.06 2.08 -3.52
C GLY A 53 -5.62 0.80 -2.91
N PRO A 54 -5.73 0.70 -1.58
CA PRO A 54 -6.32 -0.45 -0.93
C PRO A 54 -7.85 -0.41 -1.01
N SER A 55 -8.47 -1.57 -1.23
CA SER A 55 -9.93 -1.67 -1.26
C SER A 55 -10.43 -3.01 -0.73
N MET A 56 -11.50 -2.93 0.06
CA MET A 56 -12.28 -4.09 0.55
C MET A 56 -13.58 -4.29 -0.23
N ASP A 57 -13.80 -3.52 -1.31
CA ASP A 57 -15.04 -3.64 -2.08
C ASP A 57 -15.16 -4.98 -2.83
N ALA A 58 -16.41 -5.33 -3.14
CA ALA A 58 -16.78 -6.46 -3.96
C ALA A 58 -17.37 -6.02 -5.32
N ASN A 59 -16.97 -4.84 -5.81
CA ASN A 59 -17.45 -4.31 -7.09
C ASN A 59 -17.01 -5.18 -8.28
N SER A 60 -17.74 -5.04 -9.39
CA SER A 60 -17.34 -5.63 -10.66
C SER A 60 -15.99 -5.06 -11.14
N TRP A 61 -15.29 -5.83 -11.96
CA TRP A 61 -14.01 -5.39 -12.52
C TRP A 61 -14.16 -4.13 -13.39
N ASN A 62 -15.27 -3.94 -14.08
CA ASN A 62 -15.51 -2.72 -14.86
C ASN A 62 -15.59 -1.48 -13.96
N LYS A 63 -16.31 -1.56 -12.83
CA LYS A 63 -16.37 -0.47 -11.84
C LYS A 63 -15.01 -0.20 -11.19
N ARG A 64 -14.26 -1.26 -10.90
CA ARG A 64 -12.88 -1.15 -10.38
C ARG A 64 -11.98 -0.46 -11.39
N GLU A 65 -12.03 -0.86 -12.69
CA GLU A 65 -11.23 -0.23 -13.76
C GLU A 65 -11.50 1.26 -13.87
N GLU A 66 -12.76 1.66 -13.90
CA GLU A 66 -13.15 3.07 -13.97
C GLU A 66 -12.58 3.87 -12.78
N ARG A 67 -12.75 3.36 -11.56
CA ARG A 67 -12.28 4.01 -10.33
C ARG A 67 -10.75 4.11 -10.27
N TYR A 68 -10.06 3.01 -10.58
CA TYR A 68 -8.58 3.01 -10.53
C TYR A 68 -7.95 3.76 -11.68
N SER A 69 -8.55 3.78 -12.87
CA SER A 69 -8.09 4.64 -13.97
C SER A 69 -8.09 6.11 -13.58
N LYS A 70 -9.14 6.58 -12.90
CA LYS A 70 -9.22 7.94 -12.37
C LYS A 70 -8.17 8.18 -11.26
N LYS A 71 -8.10 7.30 -10.26
CA LYS A 71 -7.20 7.42 -9.12
C LYS A 71 -5.73 7.37 -9.54
N PHE A 72 -5.35 6.40 -10.35
CA PHE A 72 -3.97 6.23 -10.81
C PHE A 72 -3.57 7.28 -11.84
N GLY A 73 -4.51 7.74 -12.67
CA GLY A 73 -4.29 8.89 -13.54
C GLY A 73 -3.97 10.16 -12.75
N ALA A 74 -4.73 10.44 -11.70
CA ALA A 74 -4.43 11.54 -10.78
C ALA A 74 -3.08 11.34 -10.07
N GLY A 75 -2.77 10.11 -9.65
CA GLY A 75 -1.47 9.77 -9.06
C GLY A 75 -0.30 10.13 -9.99
N ARG A 76 -0.34 9.68 -11.24
CA ARG A 76 0.70 9.99 -12.22
C ARG A 76 0.87 11.50 -12.46
N LYS A 77 -0.22 12.25 -12.41
CA LYS A 77 -0.21 13.71 -12.64
C LYS A 77 0.35 14.48 -11.44
N PHE A 78 0.03 14.07 -10.21
CA PHE A 78 0.26 14.90 -9.03
C PHE A 78 1.36 14.39 -8.08
N ILE A 79 1.64 13.07 -8.05
CA ILE A 79 2.64 12.51 -7.12
C ILE A 79 4.03 13.14 -7.29
N PRO A 80 4.55 13.39 -8.51
CA PRO A 80 5.87 14.01 -8.67
C PRO A 80 6.00 15.34 -7.93
N LYS A 81 4.91 16.09 -7.82
CA LYS A 81 4.88 17.39 -7.12
C LYS A 81 4.83 17.26 -5.59
N LEU A 82 4.42 16.09 -5.07
CA LEU A 82 4.35 15.85 -3.62
C LEU A 82 5.73 15.70 -2.97
N PHE A 83 6.73 15.34 -3.75
CA PHE A 83 8.10 15.13 -3.34
C PHE A 83 9.04 16.14 -3.99
N ASP A 84 8.56 17.37 -4.19
CA ASP A 84 9.35 18.45 -4.76
C ASP A 84 10.63 18.68 -3.94
N GLY A 85 11.76 18.80 -4.62
CA GLY A 85 13.07 18.90 -3.99
C GLY A 85 13.73 17.56 -3.63
N LEU A 86 13.07 16.43 -3.84
CA LEU A 86 13.66 15.10 -3.68
C LEU A 86 13.93 14.47 -5.04
N ASP A 87 15.00 13.69 -5.12
CA ASP A 87 15.33 12.89 -6.30
C ASP A 87 14.45 11.63 -6.34
N VAL A 88 13.22 11.80 -6.81
CA VAL A 88 12.25 10.70 -6.95
C VAL A 88 12.28 10.10 -8.36
N PRO A 89 12.05 8.79 -8.51
CA PRO A 89 11.98 8.15 -9.81
C PRO A 89 10.77 8.66 -10.63
N ILE A 90 10.91 8.64 -11.94
CA ILE A 90 9.82 9.00 -12.86
C ILE A 90 8.72 7.94 -12.81
N ASP A 91 9.11 6.67 -12.72
CA ASP A 91 8.17 5.56 -12.67
C ASP A 91 7.58 5.39 -11.27
N ILE A 92 6.27 5.30 -11.21
CA ILE A 92 5.51 5.09 -9.98
C ILE A 92 4.97 3.65 -10.01
N ASP A 93 5.34 2.84 -9.03
CA ASP A 93 4.76 1.51 -8.83
C ASP A 93 3.33 1.67 -8.28
N GLN A 94 2.33 1.59 -9.17
CA GLN A 94 0.93 1.76 -8.80
C GLN A 94 0.29 0.40 -8.54
N ILE A 95 -0.25 0.23 -7.33
CA ILE A 95 -0.77 -1.04 -6.81
C ILE A 95 -2.23 -0.88 -6.41
N ALA A 96 -3.10 -1.62 -7.07
CA ALA A 96 -4.48 -1.83 -6.63
C ALA A 96 -4.49 -3.06 -5.70
N LEU A 97 -4.64 -2.81 -4.40
CA LEU A 97 -4.64 -3.87 -3.39
C LEU A 97 -6.08 -4.24 -3.00
N PHE A 98 -6.47 -5.46 -3.29
CA PHE A 98 -7.81 -5.96 -2.97
C PHE A 98 -7.79 -6.93 -1.80
N GLY A 99 -8.65 -6.69 -0.82
CA GLY A 99 -8.92 -7.63 0.27
C GLY A 99 -9.71 -8.84 -0.18
N LEU A 100 -10.54 -8.67 -1.22
CA LEU A 100 -11.41 -9.69 -1.78
C LEU A 100 -11.23 -9.79 -3.30
N GLY A 101 -11.32 -11.00 -3.84
CA GLY A 101 -11.29 -11.26 -5.27
C GLY A 101 -10.11 -12.12 -5.73
N SER A 102 -9.96 -12.22 -7.05
CA SER A 102 -8.90 -12.95 -7.72
C SER A 102 -8.29 -12.09 -8.81
N ARG A 103 -6.98 -12.22 -9.03
CA ARG A 103 -6.28 -11.54 -10.14
C ARG A 103 -6.10 -12.40 -11.38
N ALA A 104 -6.65 -13.63 -11.41
CA ALA A 104 -6.38 -14.60 -12.46
C ALA A 104 -6.59 -14.05 -13.88
N ASN A 105 -7.68 -13.26 -14.08
CA ASN A 105 -8.01 -12.66 -15.36
C ASN A 105 -7.68 -11.14 -15.43
N TYR A 106 -7.23 -10.53 -14.32
CA TYR A 106 -7.04 -9.09 -14.19
C TYR A 106 -5.75 -8.76 -13.45
N PRO A 107 -4.57 -9.04 -14.06
CA PRO A 107 -3.29 -8.77 -13.42
C PRO A 107 -2.97 -7.27 -13.34
N LYS A 108 -3.66 -6.46 -14.15
CA LYS A 108 -3.53 -4.99 -14.19
C LYS A 108 -4.88 -4.32 -14.13
N ILE A 109 -4.91 -3.11 -13.57
CA ILE A 109 -6.10 -2.27 -13.49
C ILE A 109 -5.69 -0.79 -13.42
N GLY A 110 -6.39 0.07 -14.15
CA GLY A 110 -6.08 1.51 -14.19
C GLY A 110 -4.65 1.86 -14.60
N GLY A 111 -3.96 0.96 -15.28
CA GLY A 111 -2.54 1.08 -15.63
C GLY A 111 -1.58 0.64 -14.51
N GLY A 112 -2.08 0.27 -13.34
CA GLY A 112 -1.30 -0.31 -12.25
C GLY A 112 -1.42 -1.83 -12.17
N ARG A 113 -0.69 -2.44 -11.25
CA ARG A 113 -0.76 -3.90 -11.01
C ARG A 113 -1.74 -4.24 -9.90
N VAL A 114 -2.31 -5.41 -9.98
CA VAL A 114 -3.21 -5.95 -8.95
C VAL A 114 -2.39 -6.75 -7.94
N MET A 115 -2.61 -6.48 -6.67
CA MET A 115 -2.10 -7.24 -5.53
C MET A 115 -3.29 -7.70 -4.68
N LEU A 116 -3.24 -8.89 -4.16
CA LEU A 116 -4.23 -9.40 -3.23
C LEU A 116 -3.73 -9.31 -1.79
N MET A 117 -4.66 -9.36 -0.84
CA MET A 117 -4.31 -9.36 0.59
C MET A 117 -3.37 -10.53 0.94
N SER A 118 -3.56 -11.69 0.31
CA SER A 118 -2.67 -12.85 0.48
C SER A 118 -1.22 -12.54 0.08
N ASP A 119 -1.02 -11.79 -1.00
CA ASP A 119 0.33 -11.41 -1.46
C ASP A 119 1.00 -10.48 -0.43
N LEU A 120 0.26 -9.48 0.06
CA LEU A 120 0.75 -8.57 1.10
C LEU A 120 1.12 -9.32 2.38
N LEU A 121 0.27 -10.24 2.83
CA LEU A 121 0.54 -11.05 4.03
C LEU A 121 1.73 -11.98 3.84
N LEU A 122 1.93 -12.54 2.64
CA LEU A 122 3.12 -13.33 2.33
C LEU A 122 4.39 -12.48 2.42
N ASP A 123 4.38 -11.26 1.89
CA ASP A 123 5.53 -10.35 1.97
C ASP A 123 5.85 -9.99 3.43
N ILE A 124 4.83 -9.63 4.21
CA ILE A 124 4.98 -9.27 5.63
C ILE A 124 5.51 -10.46 6.43
N THR A 125 4.89 -11.63 6.28
CA THR A 125 5.28 -12.81 7.06
C THR A 125 6.64 -13.37 6.64
N ALA A 126 7.02 -13.28 5.36
CA ALA A 126 8.34 -13.66 4.91
C ALA A 126 9.46 -12.86 5.60
N ASP A 127 9.25 -11.56 5.79
CA ASP A 127 10.20 -10.70 6.52
C ASP A 127 10.18 -11.00 8.02
N LEU A 128 8.99 -11.04 8.63
CA LEU A 128 8.87 -11.16 10.10
C LEU A 128 9.24 -12.55 10.64
N ARG A 129 9.13 -13.63 9.85
CA ARG A 129 9.60 -14.97 10.23
C ARG A 129 11.11 -15.03 10.46
N THR A 130 11.87 -14.17 9.80
CA THR A 130 13.33 -14.13 9.95
C THR A 130 13.78 -13.43 11.23
N LYS A 131 12.89 -12.75 11.94
CA LYS A 131 13.17 -11.89 13.09
C LYS A 131 12.57 -12.47 14.35
N ARG A 132 13.43 -12.90 15.28
CA ARG A 132 12.99 -13.41 16.59
C ARG A 132 12.67 -12.25 17.53
N ILE A 133 11.54 -12.34 18.24
CA ILE A 133 11.07 -11.29 19.15
C ILE A 133 12.11 -10.98 20.23
N GLU A 134 12.84 -11.98 20.73
CA GLU A 134 13.83 -11.79 21.78
C GLU A 134 15.03 -10.93 21.35
N LYS A 135 15.28 -10.82 20.05
CA LYS A 135 16.43 -10.10 19.51
C LYS A 135 16.04 -8.92 18.61
N GLU A 136 14.99 -9.07 17.86
CA GLU A 136 14.57 -8.15 16.80
C GLU A 136 13.06 -7.93 16.83
N ALA A 137 12.52 -7.58 18.01
CA ALA A 137 11.10 -7.28 18.14
C ALA A 137 10.71 -6.08 17.28
N VAL A 138 9.64 -6.21 16.53
CA VAL A 138 9.00 -5.07 15.86
C VAL A 138 8.63 -4.03 16.92
N SER A 139 8.95 -2.76 16.68
CA SER A 139 8.64 -1.66 17.59
C SER A 139 7.14 -1.58 17.92
N GLU A 140 6.80 -1.20 19.14
CA GLU A 140 5.41 -1.04 19.58
C GLU A 140 4.62 0.04 18.82
N GLN A 141 5.30 0.93 18.12
CA GLN A 141 4.66 1.88 17.21
C GLN A 141 4.01 1.20 15.99
N PHE A 142 4.29 -0.08 15.76
CA PHE A 142 3.70 -0.91 14.70
C PHE A 142 2.93 -2.10 15.30
N PRO A 143 1.84 -1.87 16.03
CA PRO A 143 1.18 -2.93 16.79
C PRO A 143 0.63 -4.06 15.93
N LEU A 144 0.12 -3.76 14.73
CA LEU A 144 -0.35 -4.79 13.79
C LEU A 144 0.78 -5.72 13.35
N LEU A 145 1.93 -5.14 12.97
CA LEU A 145 3.10 -5.92 12.54
C LEU A 145 3.69 -6.71 13.69
N ARG A 146 3.71 -6.13 14.89
CA ARG A 146 4.15 -6.86 16.09
C ARG A 146 3.27 -8.07 16.40
N THR A 147 1.95 -7.92 16.28
CA THR A 147 1.01 -9.05 16.41
C THR A 147 1.28 -10.13 15.37
N ILE A 148 1.51 -9.74 14.11
CA ILE A 148 1.86 -10.69 13.05
C ILE A 148 3.19 -11.38 13.35
N GLN A 149 4.18 -10.67 13.88
CA GLN A 149 5.45 -11.27 14.32
C GLN A 149 5.23 -12.35 15.38
N PHE A 150 4.39 -12.10 16.39
CA PHE A 150 4.00 -13.11 17.38
C PHE A 150 3.33 -14.31 16.71
N MET A 151 2.42 -14.09 15.78
CA MET A 151 1.77 -15.18 15.06
C MET A 151 2.78 -16.02 14.28
N CYS A 152 3.74 -15.40 13.61
CA CYS A 152 4.81 -16.11 12.88
C CYS A 152 5.67 -16.96 13.84
N GLN A 153 5.98 -16.46 15.04
CA GLN A 153 6.78 -17.19 16.02
C GLN A 153 6.03 -18.38 16.61
N HIS A 154 4.70 -18.35 16.64
CA HIS A 154 3.84 -19.38 17.20
C HIS A 154 3.03 -20.17 16.16
N GLU A 155 3.39 -20.09 14.88
CA GLU A 155 2.58 -20.67 13.78
C GLU A 155 2.34 -22.19 13.97
N LYS A 156 3.30 -22.95 14.49
CA LYS A 156 3.14 -24.39 14.73
C LYS A 156 2.06 -24.70 15.77
N ILE A 157 1.87 -23.82 16.74
CA ILE A 157 0.84 -23.96 17.77
C ILE A 157 -0.52 -23.51 17.20
N LEU A 158 -0.54 -22.40 16.46
CA LEU A 158 -1.77 -21.83 15.92
C LEU A 158 -2.37 -22.67 14.76
N ALA A 159 -1.57 -23.48 14.09
CA ALA A 159 -2.00 -24.36 13.00
C ALA A 159 -2.60 -25.72 13.46
N ARG A 160 -2.73 -25.96 14.76
CA ARG A 160 -3.27 -27.21 15.35
C ARG A 160 -4.79 -27.24 15.39
#